data_73115ec298a810afe8b01e4159949992
#
_entry.id   73115ec298a810afe8b01e4159949992
#
_cell.length_a   1.000
_cell.length_b   1.000
_cell.length_c   1.000
_cell.angle_alpha   90.00
_cell.angle_beta   90.00
_cell.angle_gamma   90.00
#
_symmetry.space_group_name_H-M   'P 1'
#
loop_
_entity.id
_entity.type
_entity.pdbx_description
1 polymer ?
#
loop_
_entity_poly.entity_id
_entity_poly.type
_entity_poly.pdbx_seq_one_letter_code
_entity_poly.pdbx_strand_id
1 'polypeptide(L)'
;SRRQRQMCIRDSGYCGDLLSWVMSRAQSGDVWFTVMGNVNSIAVAMLADVACIVLCEDAPLDEDARARAQEKGIAVLVSEENAYRLASRLSVLI
;
A
#
# COMPACT_ATOMS: atom_id res chain seq x y z
N SER A 1 -15.47 3.65 -8.75
CA SER A 1 -15.75 2.28 -9.11
C SER A 1 -14.44 1.50 -9.21
N ARG A 2 -14.58 0.23 -9.35
CA ARG A 2 -13.42 -0.60 -9.38
C ARG A 2 -12.59 -0.38 -10.62
N ARG A 3 -13.25 -0.19 -11.72
CA ARG A 3 -12.54 0.08 -12.92
C ARG A 3 -11.77 1.37 -12.84
N GLN A 4 -12.36 2.37 -12.27
CA GLN A 4 -11.68 3.62 -12.11
C GLN A 4 -10.53 3.49 -11.17
N ARG A 5 -10.67 2.66 -10.17
CA ARG A 5 -9.60 2.43 -9.24
C ARG A 5 -8.41 1.83 -9.94
N GLN A 6 -8.66 0.91 -10.87
CA GLN A 6 -7.56 0.35 -11.63
C GLN A 6 -6.86 1.39 -12.46
N MET A 7 -7.61 2.30 -13.03
CA MET A 7 -6.98 3.35 -13.79
C MET A 7 -6.16 4.25 -12.90
N CYS A 8 -6.62 4.51 -11.71
CA CYS A 8 -5.85 5.32 -10.79
C CYS A 8 -4.56 4.64 -10.43
N ILE A 9 -4.57 3.34 -10.26
CA ILE A 9 -3.36 2.62 -9.95
C ILE A 9 -2.33 2.80 -11.03
N ARG A 10 -2.78 2.85 -12.27
CA ARG A 10 -1.85 3.02 -13.35
C ARG A 10 -1.09 4.32 -13.28
N ASP A 11 -1.62 5.30 -12.60
CA ASP A 11 -1.04 6.61 -12.59
C ASP A 11 -0.27 6.94 -11.34
N SER A 12 -0.36 6.15 -10.30
CA SER A 12 0.22 6.61 -9.06
C SER A 12 0.61 5.51 -8.09
N GLY A 13 1.57 5.85 -7.28
CA GLY A 13 2.03 5.03 -6.18
C GLY A 13 2.66 5.94 -5.16
N TYR A 14 2.85 5.45 -3.96
CA TYR A 14 3.47 6.23 -2.91
C TYR A 14 4.41 5.34 -2.11
N CYS A 15 5.62 5.83 -1.86
CA CYS A 15 6.59 5.12 -1.05
C CYS A 15 6.85 5.92 0.20
N GLY A 16 6.70 5.29 1.37
CA GLY A 16 6.99 5.99 2.60
C GLY A 16 6.52 5.23 3.81
N ASP A 17 7.16 5.53 4.93
CA ASP A 17 6.90 4.84 6.18
C ASP A 17 6.41 5.76 7.28
N LEU A 18 6.39 7.04 7.06
CA LEU A 18 5.88 7.99 8.03
C LEU A 18 4.39 8.14 7.81
N LEU A 19 3.60 7.56 8.71
CA LEU A 19 2.16 7.44 8.49
C LEU A 19 1.45 8.77 8.31
N SER A 20 1.88 9.80 9.03
CA SER A 20 1.23 11.11 8.89
C SER A 20 1.43 11.67 7.48
N TRP A 21 2.58 11.41 6.87
CA TRP A 21 2.81 11.85 5.51
C TRP A 21 2.00 11.03 4.52
N VAL A 22 1.90 9.73 4.76
CA VAL A 22 1.10 8.88 3.88
C VAL A 22 -0.34 9.37 3.89
N MET A 23 -0.86 9.65 5.08
CA MET A 23 -2.24 10.07 5.20
C MET A 23 -2.51 11.39 4.46
N SER A 24 -1.55 12.31 4.46
CA SER A 24 -1.75 13.62 3.84
C SER A 24 -1.30 13.68 2.38
N ARG A 25 -0.48 12.72 1.91
CA ARG A 25 0.14 12.83 0.58
C ARG A 25 -0.21 11.71 -0.37
N ALA A 26 -0.51 10.53 0.14
CA ALA A 26 -0.94 9.45 -0.74
C ALA A 26 -2.31 9.78 -1.30
N GLN A 27 -2.54 9.38 -2.54
CA GLN A 27 -3.79 9.71 -3.19
C GLN A 27 -4.65 8.47 -3.32
N SER A 28 -5.94 8.69 -3.45
CA SER A 28 -6.89 7.59 -3.61
C SER A 28 -6.47 6.73 -4.80
N GLY A 29 -6.42 5.44 -4.59
CA GLY A 29 -6.03 4.51 -5.64
C GLY A 29 -4.54 4.25 -5.74
N ASP A 30 -3.71 4.91 -4.92
CA ASP A 30 -2.27 4.67 -4.94
C ASP A 30 -1.93 3.25 -4.50
N VAL A 31 -0.84 2.73 -5.04
CA VAL A 31 -0.21 1.53 -4.49
C VAL A 31 0.81 2.02 -3.46
N TRP A 32 0.66 1.62 -2.22
CA TRP A 32 1.50 2.13 -1.14
C TRP A 32 2.59 1.12 -0.80
N PHE A 33 3.85 1.52 -1.00
CA PHE A 33 5.01 0.69 -0.70
C PHE A 33 5.58 1.11 0.65
N THR A 34 5.66 0.17 1.58
CA THR A 34 6.13 0.48 2.93
C THR A 34 6.75 -0.75 3.56
N VAL A 35 7.43 -0.57 4.68
CA VAL A 35 7.93 -1.70 5.48
C VAL A 35 7.18 -1.82 6.80
N MET A 36 6.12 -1.06 6.99
CA MET A 36 5.38 -1.04 8.26
C MET A 36 4.13 -1.90 8.16
N GLY A 37 4.22 -3.12 8.69
CA GLY A 37 3.13 -4.08 8.61
C GLY A 37 2.32 -4.17 9.90
N ASN A 38 1.93 -3.04 10.48
CA ASN A 38 1.18 -3.02 11.73
C ASN A 38 -0.25 -2.51 11.51
N VAL A 39 -1.06 -2.58 12.56
CA VAL A 39 -2.47 -2.24 12.45
C VAL A 39 -2.69 -0.76 12.12
N ASN A 40 -1.76 0.10 12.48
CA ASN A 40 -1.87 1.51 12.15
C ASN A 40 -1.73 1.73 10.66
N SER A 41 -0.91 0.92 9.98
CA SER A 41 -0.79 0.99 8.53
C SER A 41 -2.12 0.67 7.86
N ILE A 42 -2.82 -0.32 8.39
CA ILE A 42 -4.13 -0.67 7.83
C ILE A 42 -5.11 0.50 7.99
N ALA A 43 -5.10 1.14 9.15
CA ALA A 43 -5.98 2.27 9.37
C ALA A 43 -5.67 3.42 8.42
N VAL A 44 -4.39 3.72 8.21
CA VAL A 44 -3.99 4.78 7.30
C VAL A 44 -4.38 4.43 5.86
N ALA A 45 -4.21 3.18 5.48
CA ALA A 45 -4.57 2.73 4.14
C ALA A 45 -6.06 2.95 3.88
N MET A 46 -6.90 2.70 4.88
CA MET A 46 -8.32 2.95 4.75
C MET A 46 -8.62 4.43 4.58
N LEU A 47 -8.01 5.24 5.41
CA LEU A 47 -8.30 6.68 5.39
C LEU A 47 -7.78 7.35 4.13
N ALA A 48 -6.63 6.92 3.63
CA ALA A 48 -6.07 7.46 2.40
C ALA A 48 -6.67 6.82 1.17
N ASP A 49 -7.44 5.75 1.34
CA ASP A 49 -8.11 5.05 0.26
C ASP A 49 -7.12 4.54 -0.79
N VAL A 50 -6.03 3.97 -0.33
CA VAL A 50 -5.04 3.41 -1.26
C VAL A 50 -5.58 2.10 -1.85
N ALA A 51 -5.07 1.73 -3.01
CA ALA A 51 -5.52 0.52 -3.68
C ALA A 51 -5.04 -0.73 -2.98
N CYS A 52 -3.81 -0.72 -2.50
CA CYS A 52 -3.25 -1.84 -1.76
C CYS A 52 -1.99 -1.41 -1.06
N ILE A 53 -1.54 -2.25 -0.12
CA ILE A 53 -0.27 -2.05 0.58
C ILE A 53 0.70 -3.10 0.08
N VAL A 54 1.93 -2.70 -0.25
CA VAL A 54 2.98 -3.64 -0.60
C VAL A 54 4.08 -3.52 0.44
N LEU A 55 4.28 -4.59 1.21
CA LEU A 55 5.33 -4.62 2.22
C LEU A 55 6.61 -5.04 1.55
N CYS A 56 7.62 -4.18 1.62
CA CYS A 56 8.88 -4.37 0.93
C CYS A 56 9.92 -5.01 1.83
N GLU A 57 10.95 -5.60 1.21
CA GLU A 57 12.10 -6.17 1.90
C GLU A 57 11.70 -7.22 2.92
N ASP A 58 10.68 -7.98 2.55
CA ASP A 58 10.19 -9.08 3.37
C ASP A 58 9.77 -8.65 4.77
N ALA A 59 9.27 -7.43 4.89
CA ALA A 59 8.84 -6.90 6.17
C ALA A 59 7.68 -7.72 6.71
N PRO A 60 7.64 -7.97 8.02
CA PRO A 60 6.59 -8.82 8.57
C PRO A 60 5.25 -8.11 8.63
N LEU A 61 4.20 -8.89 8.48
CA LEU A 61 2.84 -8.39 8.66
C LEU A 61 2.35 -8.94 9.99
N ASP A 62 2.06 -8.04 10.93
CA ASP A 62 1.59 -8.43 12.25
C ASP A 62 0.26 -9.17 12.15
N GLU A 63 0.01 -10.07 13.10
CA GLU A 63 -1.21 -10.88 13.10
C GLU A 63 -2.45 -10.03 13.17
N ASP A 64 -2.49 -9.06 14.05
CA ASP A 64 -3.66 -8.19 14.16
C ASP A 64 -3.83 -7.32 12.94
N ALA A 65 -2.73 -6.93 12.29
CA ALA A 65 -2.82 -6.18 11.05
C ALA A 65 -3.43 -7.05 9.95
N ARG A 66 -3.02 -8.31 9.90
CA ARG A 66 -3.55 -9.23 8.90
C ARG A 66 -5.07 -9.41 9.09
N ALA A 67 -5.48 -9.62 10.32
CA ALA A 67 -6.89 -9.80 10.61
C ALA A 67 -7.70 -8.56 10.27
N ARG A 68 -7.17 -7.40 10.60
CA ARG A 68 -7.86 -6.15 10.31
C ARG A 68 -7.94 -5.91 8.81
N ALA A 69 -6.87 -6.23 8.07
CA ALA A 69 -6.89 -6.06 6.62
C ALA A 69 -7.94 -6.94 5.98
N GLN A 70 -8.07 -8.18 6.44
CA GLN A 70 -9.08 -9.08 5.93
C GLN A 70 -10.48 -8.56 6.25
N GLU A 71 -10.66 -8.09 7.47
CA GLU A 71 -11.94 -7.58 7.91
C GLU A 71 -12.37 -6.38 7.08
N LYS A 72 -11.44 -5.53 6.73
CA LYS A 72 -11.73 -4.29 6.00
C LYS A 72 -11.57 -4.40 4.49
N GLY A 73 -11.18 -5.57 4.01
CA GLY A 73 -11.05 -5.77 2.57
C GLY A 73 -9.86 -5.07 1.94
N ILE A 74 -8.79 -4.88 2.70
CA ILE A 74 -7.58 -4.21 2.20
C ILE A 74 -6.60 -5.26 1.74
N ALA A 75 -6.13 -5.13 0.50
CA ALA A 75 -5.15 -6.04 -0.05
C ALA A 75 -3.76 -5.69 0.46
N VAL A 76 -3.04 -6.67 0.96
CA VAL A 76 -1.67 -6.50 1.43
C VAL A 76 -0.80 -7.55 0.76
N LEU A 77 0.23 -7.09 0.06
CA LEU A 77 1.17 -7.98 -0.64
C LEU A 77 2.52 -7.86 0.05
N VAL A 78 3.27 -8.94 0.05
CA VAL A 78 4.61 -8.96 0.66
C VAL A 78 5.62 -9.35 -0.40
N SER A 79 6.75 -8.63 -0.44
CA SER A 79 7.80 -8.91 -1.40
C SER A 79 9.17 -8.79 -0.72
N GLU A 80 10.12 -9.57 -1.19
CA GLU A 80 11.49 -9.49 -0.70
C GLU A 80 12.22 -8.29 -1.25
N GLU A 81 11.72 -7.71 -2.33
CA GLU A 81 12.42 -6.64 -3.01
C GLU A 81 12.20 -5.30 -2.32
N ASN A 82 13.11 -4.36 -2.55
CA ASN A 82 12.97 -3.06 -1.94
C ASN A 82 11.97 -2.21 -2.73
N ALA A 83 11.58 -1.09 -2.11
CA ALA A 83 10.54 -0.24 -2.68
C ALA A 83 10.93 0.33 -4.04
N TYR A 84 12.21 0.64 -4.23
CA TYR A 84 12.65 1.21 -5.49
C TYR A 84 12.42 0.24 -6.65
N ARG A 85 12.79 -1.03 -6.46
CA ARG A 85 12.61 -2.02 -7.50
C ARG A 85 11.16 -2.29 -7.80
N LEU A 86 10.34 -2.38 -6.76
CA LEU A 86 8.93 -2.64 -6.94
C LEU A 86 8.23 -1.48 -7.62
N ALA A 87 8.55 -0.26 -7.21
CA ALA A 87 7.95 0.92 -7.81
C ALA A 87 8.38 1.06 -9.27
N SER A 88 9.64 0.74 -9.57
CA SER A 88 10.14 0.75 -10.92
C SER A 88 9.39 -0.20 -11.83
N ARG A 89 9.15 -1.41 -11.32
CA ARG A 89 8.40 -2.39 -12.10
C ARG A 89 6.98 -1.95 -12.33
N LEU A 90 6.36 -1.39 -11.32
CA LEU A 90 4.99 -0.91 -11.46
C LEU A 90 4.93 0.19 -12.50
N SER A 91 5.89 1.09 -12.50
CA SER A 91 5.88 2.19 -13.43
C SER A 91 6.05 1.72 -14.88
N VAL A 92 6.73 0.62 -15.10
CA VAL A 92 6.87 0.03 -16.42
C VAL A 92 5.57 -0.61 -16.88
N LEU A 93 4.82 -1.19 -15.96
CA LEU A 93 3.58 -1.88 -16.31
C LEU A 93 2.42 -0.94 -16.58
N ILE A 94 2.51 0.27 -16.11
CA ILE A 94 1.43 1.23 -16.28
C ILE A 94 1.81 2.40 -17.23
#